data_a04773f0c72f54dddef35bf41b82d4a1
#
_entry.id   a04773f0c72f54dddef35bf41b82d4a1
#
_cell.length_a   1.000
_cell.length_b   1.000
_cell.length_c   1.000
_cell.angle_alpha   90.00
_cell.angle_beta   90.00
_cell.angle_gamma   90.00
#
_symmetry.space_group_name_H-M   'P 1'
#
loop_
_entity.id
_entity.type
_entity.pdbx_description
1 polymer ?
#
loop_
_entity_poly.entity_id
_entity_poly.type
_entity_poly.pdbx_seq_one_letter_code
_entity_poly.pdbx_strand_id
1 'polypeptide(L)'
;MDVLQQNFSQLKNALSQQVIGQPELIERLLIALLADGHLLVEGAPGLAKTRAIRQLGELLEGSFHRIQFTPDLLPADLTGTDVYRAQDGSFVFQPGPLFHNLILADEINRAPAKVQSALLEAMAERQISVGQTTYPLDDPFLVMATQNPIEQEGTYPLPEAQLDRFLLHVRVGYPSVESERQILALARREAAGQVSAGVQQANNSNLSVVELRQARQQVLDLYLAENLEEYLLQLVLATRHPQPYGEDLQGAILYGASPRASIALDRCARARAWLAGRDHVLPEDIQLLAFDVLRHRLILSYEAEANGMNADRLISELIARVPVP
;
A
#
# COMPACT_ATOMS: atom_id res chain seq x y z
N MET A 1 -18.48 -13.05 -13.83
CA MET A 1 -17.70 -11.80 -13.68
C MET A 1 -18.55 -10.66 -14.17
N ASP A 2 -18.75 -9.67 -13.33
CA ASP A 2 -19.36 -8.40 -13.68
C ASP A 2 -18.45 -7.57 -14.57
N VAL A 3 -18.98 -6.57 -15.27
CA VAL A 3 -18.24 -5.66 -16.17
C VAL A 3 -17.09 -4.96 -15.41
N LEU A 4 -17.32 -4.52 -14.18
CA LEU A 4 -16.29 -3.89 -13.35
C LEU A 4 -15.14 -4.85 -13.02
N GLN A 5 -15.44 -6.10 -12.67
CA GLN A 5 -14.42 -7.14 -12.44
C GLN A 5 -13.61 -7.42 -13.71
N GLN A 6 -14.24 -7.37 -14.90
CA GLN A 6 -13.53 -7.51 -16.16
C GLN A 6 -12.59 -6.33 -16.41
N ASN A 7 -13.02 -5.09 -16.14
CA ASN A 7 -12.19 -3.90 -16.28
C ASN A 7 -10.96 -3.97 -15.34
N PHE A 8 -11.14 -4.42 -14.10
CA PHE A 8 -10.02 -4.62 -13.17
C PHE A 8 -9.10 -5.78 -13.57
N SER A 9 -9.64 -6.83 -14.16
CA SER A 9 -8.83 -7.91 -14.73
C SER A 9 -7.97 -7.42 -15.91
N GLN A 10 -8.53 -6.58 -16.79
CA GLN A 10 -7.79 -5.94 -17.88
C GLN A 10 -6.71 -4.99 -17.32
N LEU A 11 -7.04 -4.18 -16.32
CA LEU A 11 -6.10 -3.32 -15.61
C LEU A 11 -4.94 -4.12 -15.01
N LYS A 12 -5.23 -5.22 -14.30
CA LYS A 12 -4.21 -6.14 -13.75
C LYS A 12 -3.31 -6.69 -14.83
N ASN A 13 -3.88 -7.12 -15.96
CA ASN A 13 -3.11 -7.65 -17.09
C ASN A 13 -2.22 -6.58 -17.74
N ALA A 14 -2.72 -5.36 -17.93
CA ALA A 14 -1.95 -4.24 -18.45
C ALA A 14 -0.76 -3.90 -17.55
N LEU A 15 -0.99 -3.82 -16.22
CA LEU A 15 0.08 -3.63 -15.23
C LEU A 15 1.11 -4.76 -15.28
N SER A 16 0.68 -6.01 -15.40
CA SER A 16 1.56 -7.19 -15.42
C SER A 16 2.48 -7.21 -16.65
N GLN A 17 2.06 -6.64 -17.77
CA GLN A 17 2.89 -6.51 -18.97
C GLN A 17 4.03 -5.48 -18.79
N GLN A 18 3.83 -4.49 -17.93
CA GLN A 18 4.77 -3.40 -17.69
C GLN A 18 5.63 -3.63 -16.43
N VAL A 19 5.10 -4.32 -15.43
CA VAL A 19 5.73 -4.58 -14.12
C VAL A 19 6.05 -6.06 -14.01
N ILE A 20 7.06 -6.48 -14.77
CA ILE A 20 7.45 -7.88 -14.89
C ILE A 20 8.09 -8.39 -13.59
N GLY A 21 7.74 -9.59 -13.17
CA GLY A 21 8.34 -10.28 -12.02
C GLY A 21 7.82 -9.84 -10.65
N GLN A 22 6.77 -8.99 -10.60
CA GLN A 22 6.20 -8.49 -9.35
C GLN A 22 4.66 -8.66 -9.29
N PRO A 23 4.12 -9.88 -9.49
CA PRO A 23 2.67 -10.10 -9.52
C PRO A 23 2.01 -9.79 -8.17
N GLU A 24 2.69 -10.05 -7.06
CA GLU A 24 2.19 -9.75 -5.72
C GLU A 24 2.07 -8.24 -5.47
N LEU A 25 3.08 -7.46 -5.87
CA LEU A 25 3.03 -6.01 -5.74
C LEU A 25 1.83 -5.43 -6.51
N ILE A 26 1.58 -5.92 -7.74
CA ILE A 26 0.44 -5.48 -8.55
C ILE A 26 -0.88 -5.83 -7.84
N GLU A 27 -1.01 -7.05 -7.34
CA GLU A 27 -2.21 -7.48 -6.62
C GLU A 27 -2.44 -6.61 -5.37
N ARG A 28 -1.41 -6.38 -4.55
CA ARG A 28 -1.49 -5.54 -3.33
C ARG A 28 -1.79 -4.08 -3.65
N LEU A 29 -1.27 -3.55 -4.76
CA LEU A 29 -1.57 -2.20 -5.23
C LEU A 29 -3.07 -2.05 -5.59
N LEU A 30 -3.63 -3.05 -6.30
CA LEU A 30 -5.05 -3.07 -6.66
C LEU A 30 -5.95 -3.29 -5.42
N ILE A 31 -5.54 -4.15 -4.48
CA ILE A 31 -6.23 -4.34 -3.20
C ILE A 31 -6.27 -3.02 -2.42
N ALA A 32 -5.13 -2.31 -2.31
CA ALA A 32 -5.10 -1.04 -1.60
C ALA A 32 -5.97 0.04 -2.27
N LEU A 33 -6.01 0.06 -3.61
CA LEU A 33 -6.88 0.96 -4.37
C LEU A 33 -8.37 0.69 -4.08
N LEU A 34 -8.78 -0.60 -4.06
CA LEU A 34 -10.16 -1.04 -3.79
C LEU A 34 -10.54 -0.90 -2.32
N ALA A 35 -9.63 -1.21 -1.40
CA ALA A 35 -9.85 -1.11 0.05
C ALA A 35 -9.71 0.33 0.58
N ASP A 36 -9.47 1.32 -0.29
CA ASP A 36 -9.27 2.73 0.03
C ASP A 36 -8.19 2.96 1.09
N GLY A 37 -7.02 2.37 0.88
CA GLY A 37 -5.89 2.44 1.80
C GLY A 37 -4.58 2.78 1.13
N HIS A 38 -3.51 2.84 1.91
CA HIS A 38 -2.16 3.21 1.50
C HIS A 38 -1.20 2.05 1.68
N LEU A 39 -0.14 1.99 0.85
CA LEU A 39 0.86 0.92 0.92
C LEU A 39 2.21 1.44 1.38
N LEU A 40 2.87 0.63 2.21
CA LEU A 40 4.31 0.70 2.41
C LEU A 40 4.96 -0.44 1.63
N VAL A 41 5.95 -0.15 0.81
CA VAL A 41 6.66 -1.15 -0.01
C VAL A 41 8.13 -1.15 0.37
N GLU A 42 8.57 -2.25 0.95
CA GLU A 42 9.96 -2.48 1.32
C GLU A 42 10.65 -3.36 0.28
N GLY A 43 11.84 -2.96 -0.17
CA GLY A 43 12.63 -3.75 -1.11
C GLY A 43 13.83 -2.99 -1.67
N ALA A 44 14.79 -3.72 -2.22
CA ALA A 44 15.98 -3.15 -2.83
C ALA A 44 15.65 -2.16 -3.96
N PRO A 45 16.53 -1.24 -4.32
CA PRO A 45 16.36 -0.37 -5.48
C PRO A 45 16.28 -1.20 -6.77
N GLY A 46 15.61 -0.65 -7.80
CA GLY A 46 15.51 -1.31 -9.11
C GLY A 46 14.43 -2.39 -9.25
N LEU A 47 13.63 -2.67 -8.22
CA LEU A 47 12.58 -3.71 -8.22
C LEU A 47 11.22 -3.23 -8.75
N ALA A 48 11.22 -2.32 -9.71
CA ALA A 48 10.03 -1.80 -10.42
C ALA A 48 8.94 -1.14 -9.54
N LYS A 49 9.25 -0.78 -8.28
CA LYS A 49 8.30 -0.12 -7.36
C LYS A 49 7.72 1.17 -7.96
N THR A 50 8.59 2.06 -8.42
CA THR A 50 8.21 3.33 -9.08
C THR A 50 7.37 3.07 -10.35
N ARG A 51 7.74 2.04 -11.12
CA ARG A 51 7.04 1.70 -12.36
C ARG A 51 5.61 1.23 -12.08
N ALA A 52 5.37 0.46 -11.01
CA ALA A 52 4.05 -0.08 -10.69
C ALA A 52 3.00 1.02 -10.46
N ILE A 53 3.27 1.97 -9.58
CA ILE A 53 2.32 3.04 -9.28
C ILE A 53 2.21 4.06 -10.41
N ARG A 54 3.30 4.33 -11.13
CA ARG A 54 3.26 5.21 -12.31
C ARG A 54 2.37 4.64 -13.39
N GLN A 55 2.49 3.33 -13.70
CA GLN A 55 1.65 2.67 -14.69
C GLN A 55 0.18 2.62 -14.24
N LEU A 56 -0.09 2.44 -12.94
CA LEU A 56 -1.44 2.59 -12.42
C LEU A 56 -1.99 4.00 -12.68
N GLY A 57 -1.18 5.05 -12.47
CA GLY A 57 -1.57 6.44 -12.75
C GLY A 57 -1.83 6.75 -14.21
N GLU A 58 -1.24 6.00 -15.14
CA GLU A 58 -1.51 6.12 -16.58
C GLU A 58 -2.79 5.39 -17.02
N LEU A 59 -3.28 4.42 -16.21
CA LEU A 59 -4.44 3.57 -16.48
C LEU A 59 -5.67 3.92 -15.62
N LEU A 60 -5.54 4.83 -14.67
CA LEU A 60 -6.61 5.34 -13.82
C LEU A 60 -6.84 6.81 -14.15
N GLU A 61 -8.11 7.23 -14.17
CA GLU A 61 -8.46 8.65 -14.22
C GLU A 61 -7.99 9.36 -12.95
N GLY A 62 -7.12 10.36 -13.09
CA GLY A 62 -6.55 11.11 -11.99
C GLY A 62 -5.13 11.59 -12.27
N SER A 63 -4.56 12.25 -11.28
CA SER A 63 -3.20 12.80 -11.35
C SER A 63 -2.22 11.96 -10.54
N PHE A 64 -1.01 11.78 -11.06
CA PHE A 64 0.09 11.08 -10.40
C PHE A 64 1.24 12.05 -10.11
N HIS A 65 1.83 11.93 -8.91
CA HIS A 65 3.05 12.65 -8.58
C HIS A 65 4.05 11.76 -7.82
N ARG A 66 5.33 11.91 -8.14
CA ARG A 66 6.43 11.27 -7.39
C ARG A 66 7.14 12.30 -6.53
N ILE A 67 7.25 12.03 -5.26
CA ILE A 67 8.00 12.81 -4.29
C ILE A 67 9.22 11.98 -3.86
N GLN A 68 10.42 12.48 -4.17
CA GLN A 68 11.65 11.89 -3.63
C GLN A 68 11.90 12.48 -2.25
N PHE A 69 11.90 11.65 -1.22
CA PHE A 69 12.16 12.08 0.14
C PHE A 69 13.65 12.24 0.37
N THR A 70 14.05 13.41 0.91
CA THR A 70 15.43 13.79 1.18
C THR A 70 15.53 14.48 2.54
N PRO A 71 16.72 14.54 3.17
CA PRO A 71 16.88 15.15 4.49
C PRO A 71 16.59 16.66 4.57
N ASP A 72 16.60 17.35 3.44
CA ASP A 72 16.38 18.80 3.33
C ASP A 72 14.93 19.18 3.03
N LEU A 73 14.03 18.20 2.79
CA LEU A 73 12.60 18.46 2.59
C LEU A 73 11.97 19.14 3.82
N LEU A 74 11.03 20.05 3.53
CA LEU A 74 10.17 20.70 4.50
C LEU A 74 8.72 20.24 4.35
N PRO A 75 7.89 20.28 5.39
CA PRO A 75 6.46 19.96 5.29
C PRO A 75 5.73 20.77 4.19
N ALA A 76 6.09 22.05 4.02
CA ALA A 76 5.50 22.93 3.01
C ALA A 76 5.78 22.47 1.56
N ASP A 77 6.88 21.73 1.33
CA ASP A 77 7.18 21.14 0.02
C ASP A 77 6.17 20.03 -0.36
N LEU A 78 5.51 19.43 0.63
CA LEU A 78 4.45 18.44 0.45
C LEU A 78 3.07 19.06 0.41
N THR A 79 2.76 19.94 1.39
CA THR A 79 1.43 20.49 1.61
C THR A 79 1.11 21.70 0.74
N GLY A 80 2.14 22.36 0.23
CA GLY A 80 1.99 23.66 -0.38
C GLY A 80 2.10 24.81 0.64
N THR A 81 2.00 26.04 0.15
CA THR A 81 2.22 27.25 0.94
C THR A 81 1.42 28.43 0.41
N ASP A 82 1.17 29.40 1.27
CA ASP A 82 0.61 30.68 0.87
C ASP A 82 1.69 31.57 0.27
N VAL A 83 1.52 32.00 -0.98
CA VAL A 83 2.44 32.87 -1.71
C VAL A 83 1.89 34.29 -1.73
N TYR A 84 2.68 35.25 -1.24
CA TYR A 84 2.34 36.65 -1.29
C TYR A 84 2.43 37.21 -2.71
N ARG A 85 1.34 37.80 -3.19
CA ARG A 85 1.28 38.54 -4.45
C ARG A 85 1.48 40.03 -4.22
N ALA A 86 2.63 40.56 -4.60
CA ALA A 86 2.95 41.98 -4.43
C ALA A 86 2.07 42.91 -5.28
N GLN A 87 1.40 42.40 -6.33
CA GLN A 87 0.56 43.18 -7.25
C GLN A 87 -0.73 43.67 -6.60
N ASP A 88 -1.35 42.86 -5.75
CA ASP A 88 -2.64 43.13 -5.12
C ASP A 88 -2.60 43.03 -3.58
N GLY A 89 -1.46 42.73 -3.00
CA GLY A 89 -1.25 42.55 -1.55
C GLY A 89 -1.92 41.32 -0.96
N SER A 90 -2.35 40.37 -1.81
CA SER A 90 -3.04 39.14 -1.39
C SER A 90 -2.09 37.98 -1.15
N PHE A 91 -2.56 37.01 -0.36
CA PHE A 91 -1.94 35.69 -0.28
C PHE A 91 -2.77 34.72 -1.13
N VAL A 92 -2.08 33.91 -1.94
CA VAL A 92 -2.71 32.86 -2.74
C VAL A 92 -2.09 31.52 -2.38
N PHE A 93 -2.93 30.57 -2.02
CA PHE A 93 -2.48 29.23 -1.75
C PHE A 93 -1.97 28.55 -3.02
N GLN A 94 -0.75 28.04 -2.97
CA GLN A 94 -0.16 27.21 -4.01
C GLN A 94 -0.15 25.76 -3.50
N PRO A 95 -0.99 24.86 -4.06
CA PRO A 95 -1.05 23.46 -3.64
C PRO A 95 0.29 22.76 -3.84
N GLY A 96 0.65 21.92 -2.88
CA GLY A 96 1.80 21.01 -2.97
C GLY A 96 1.45 19.69 -3.66
N PRO A 97 2.43 18.79 -3.79
CA PRO A 97 2.26 17.50 -4.47
C PRO A 97 1.25 16.56 -3.81
N LEU A 98 0.89 16.75 -2.54
CA LEU A 98 -0.13 15.93 -1.86
C LEU A 98 -1.55 16.12 -2.41
N PHE A 99 -1.78 17.13 -3.26
CA PHE A 99 -3.07 17.35 -3.92
C PHE A 99 -3.27 16.50 -5.19
N HIS A 100 -2.38 15.53 -5.44
CA HIS A 100 -2.56 14.55 -6.51
C HIS A 100 -3.24 13.28 -5.99
N ASN A 101 -3.92 12.56 -6.89
CA ASN A 101 -4.69 11.35 -6.55
C ASN A 101 -3.80 10.16 -6.19
N LEU A 102 -2.72 9.95 -6.94
CA LEU A 102 -1.76 8.89 -6.74
C LEU A 102 -0.39 9.47 -6.42
N ILE A 103 0.16 9.10 -5.28
CA ILE A 103 1.44 9.61 -4.80
C ILE A 103 2.41 8.46 -4.59
N LEU A 104 3.59 8.59 -5.19
CA LEU A 104 4.75 7.80 -4.80
C LEU A 104 5.61 8.63 -3.84
N ALA A 105 5.63 8.26 -2.56
CA ALA A 105 6.53 8.78 -1.56
C ALA A 105 7.79 7.90 -1.54
N ASP A 106 8.77 8.25 -2.38
CA ASP A 106 9.97 7.43 -2.60
C ASP A 106 11.01 7.69 -1.51
N GLU A 107 11.48 6.61 -0.85
CA GLU A 107 12.44 6.63 0.27
C GLU A 107 11.96 7.47 1.47
N ILE A 108 10.73 7.22 1.93
CA ILE A 108 10.07 8.00 3.01
C ILE A 108 10.94 8.11 4.28
N ASN A 109 11.75 7.10 4.57
CA ASN A 109 12.64 7.07 5.72
C ASN A 109 13.86 8.01 5.60
N ARG A 110 14.08 8.68 4.47
CA ARG A 110 15.17 9.68 4.31
C ARG A 110 14.80 11.09 4.77
N ALA A 111 13.51 11.38 4.88
CA ALA A 111 13.07 12.71 5.32
C ALA A 111 12.93 12.81 6.85
N PRO A 112 13.09 14.02 7.40
CA PRO A 112 12.87 14.27 8.82
C PRO A 112 11.46 13.90 9.29
N ALA A 113 11.32 13.57 10.57
CA ALA A 113 10.06 13.13 11.17
C ALA A 113 8.88 14.11 10.96
N LYS A 114 9.15 15.42 10.87
CA LYS A 114 8.10 16.43 10.61
C LYS A 114 7.50 16.29 9.21
N VAL A 115 8.32 15.95 8.21
CA VAL A 115 7.87 15.73 6.82
C VAL A 115 7.08 14.44 6.72
N GLN A 116 7.60 13.37 7.34
CA GLN A 116 6.87 12.09 7.45
C GLN A 116 5.49 12.30 8.10
N SER A 117 5.44 13.07 9.21
CA SER A 117 4.18 13.34 9.91
C SER A 117 3.17 14.09 9.04
N ALA A 118 3.59 15.05 8.22
CA ALA A 118 2.71 15.78 7.32
C ALA A 118 2.07 14.85 6.27
N LEU A 119 2.85 13.94 5.67
CA LEU A 119 2.31 12.93 4.75
C LEU A 119 1.30 12.02 5.44
N LEU A 120 1.66 11.49 6.62
CA LEU A 120 0.84 10.54 7.37
C LEU A 120 -0.42 11.16 7.94
N GLU A 121 -0.42 12.45 8.25
CA GLU A 121 -1.62 13.22 8.61
C GLU A 121 -2.56 13.34 7.41
N ALA A 122 -2.04 13.75 6.25
CA ALA A 122 -2.81 13.82 5.01
C ALA A 122 -3.44 12.46 4.62
N MET A 123 -2.70 11.35 4.83
CA MET A 123 -3.22 9.99 4.61
C MET A 123 -4.38 9.65 5.55
N ALA A 124 -4.30 10.02 6.82
CA ALA A 124 -5.32 9.67 7.81
C ALA A 124 -6.56 10.55 7.72
N GLU A 125 -6.36 11.86 7.56
CA GLU A 125 -7.43 12.86 7.65
C GLU A 125 -8.06 13.22 6.29
N ARG A 126 -7.43 12.81 5.17
CA ARG A 126 -7.86 13.15 3.81
C ARG A 126 -8.01 14.66 3.59
N GLN A 127 -7.24 15.45 4.30
CA GLN A 127 -7.22 16.89 4.23
C GLN A 127 -5.85 17.44 4.63
N ILE A 128 -5.57 18.68 4.24
CA ILE A 128 -4.34 19.39 4.55
C ILE A 128 -4.70 20.75 5.13
N SER A 129 -4.11 21.12 6.27
CA SER A 129 -4.28 22.45 6.87
C SER A 129 -3.03 23.29 6.61
N VAL A 130 -3.23 24.46 6.01
CA VAL A 130 -2.19 25.48 5.80
C VAL A 130 -2.66 26.79 6.41
N GLY A 131 -1.92 27.32 7.37
CA GLY A 131 -2.33 28.48 8.14
C GLY A 131 -3.63 28.21 8.91
N GLN A 132 -4.70 28.94 8.56
CA GLN A 132 -6.03 28.79 9.16
C GLN A 132 -7.04 28.08 8.26
N THR A 133 -6.61 27.64 7.08
CA THR A 133 -7.50 27.03 6.08
C THR A 133 -7.22 25.55 5.94
N THR A 134 -8.28 24.75 5.90
CA THR A 134 -8.22 23.31 5.67
C THR A 134 -8.75 22.99 4.28
N TYR A 135 -7.98 22.26 3.52
CA TYR A 135 -8.26 21.87 2.15
C TYR A 135 -8.49 20.34 2.09
N PRO A 136 -9.65 19.87 1.62
CA PRO A 136 -9.88 18.44 1.42
C PRO A 136 -9.02 17.94 0.26
N LEU A 137 -8.63 16.66 0.33
CA LEU A 137 -7.97 15.95 -0.78
C LEU A 137 -9.01 15.25 -1.64
N ASP A 138 -8.72 15.19 -2.94
CA ASP A 138 -9.59 14.52 -3.92
C ASP A 138 -9.61 13.01 -3.73
N ASP A 139 -10.73 12.36 -4.09
CA ASP A 139 -10.89 10.91 -4.13
C ASP A 139 -10.83 10.42 -5.60
N PRO A 140 -9.98 9.42 -5.91
CA PRO A 140 -9.15 8.63 -5.00
C PRO A 140 -7.90 9.37 -4.50
N PHE A 141 -7.46 9.04 -3.29
CA PHE A 141 -6.17 9.46 -2.76
C PHE A 141 -5.41 8.24 -2.25
N LEU A 142 -4.39 7.79 -2.98
CA LEU A 142 -3.59 6.63 -2.65
C LEU A 142 -2.11 7.01 -2.58
N VAL A 143 -1.49 6.72 -1.45
CA VAL A 143 -0.04 6.86 -1.25
C VAL A 143 0.60 5.48 -1.27
N MET A 144 1.60 5.31 -2.11
CA MET A 144 2.55 4.22 -2.05
C MET A 144 3.88 4.78 -1.55
N ALA A 145 4.23 4.48 -0.30
CA ALA A 145 5.52 4.84 0.26
C ALA A 145 6.54 3.72 0.02
N THR A 146 7.79 4.06 -0.26
CA THR A 146 8.86 3.07 -0.38
C THR A 146 9.90 3.23 0.71
N GLN A 147 10.48 2.10 1.12
CA GLN A 147 11.65 2.03 1.99
C GLN A 147 12.71 1.13 1.36
N ASN A 148 13.98 1.51 1.52
CA ASN A 148 15.11 0.69 1.15
C ASN A 148 15.71 0.08 2.41
N PRO A 149 15.63 -1.25 2.63
CA PRO A 149 16.14 -1.89 3.83
C PRO A 149 17.67 -1.92 3.91
N ILE A 150 18.36 -1.69 2.79
CA ILE A 150 19.83 -1.74 2.70
C ILE A 150 20.44 -0.42 3.18
N GLU A 151 19.77 0.70 2.95
CA GLU A 151 20.25 2.02 3.32
C GLU A 151 19.83 2.33 4.77
N GLN A 152 20.80 2.23 5.70
CA GLN A 152 20.59 2.56 7.12
C GLN A 152 21.18 3.93 7.50
N GLU A 153 22.23 4.38 6.82
CA GLU A 153 22.84 5.67 7.10
C GLU A 153 21.99 6.83 6.57
N GLY A 154 21.80 7.85 7.41
CA GLY A 154 21.01 9.03 7.04
C GLY A 154 19.49 8.77 6.94
N THR A 155 18.99 7.73 7.60
CA THR A 155 17.56 7.41 7.64
C THR A 155 16.93 7.71 8.99
N TYR A 156 15.64 8.03 8.96
CA TYR A 156 14.79 8.26 10.13
C TYR A 156 13.71 7.18 10.13
N PRO A 157 13.78 6.20 11.05
CA PRO A 157 12.78 5.14 11.10
C PRO A 157 11.39 5.72 11.38
N LEU A 158 10.38 5.15 10.73
CA LEU A 158 8.99 5.48 11.01
C LEU A 158 8.59 4.86 12.36
N PRO A 159 8.04 5.64 13.31
CA PRO A 159 7.47 5.10 14.53
C PRO A 159 6.32 4.13 14.24
N GLU A 160 6.10 3.16 15.12
CA GLU A 160 5.09 2.10 14.96
C GLU A 160 3.67 2.67 14.81
N ALA A 161 3.34 3.73 15.55
CA ALA A 161 2.04 4.41 15.43
C ALA A 161 1.83 5.06 14.05
N GLN A 162 2.91 5.37 13.35
CA GLN A 162 2.88 5.89 12.00
C GLN A 162 2.78 4.76 10.97
N LEU A 163 3.49 3.66 11.20
CA LEU A 163 3.39 2.45 10.37
C LEU A 163 1.97 1.88 10.35
N ASP A 164 1.25 1.92 11.47
CA ASP A 164 -0.14 1.44 11.58
C ASP A 164 -1.16 2.19 10.69
N ARG A 165 -0.77 3.34 10.10
CA ARG A 165 -1.59 4.08 9.13
C ARG A 165 -1.56 3.49 7.72
N PHE A 166 -0.53 2.70 7.40
CA PHE A 166 -0.49 1.95 6.14
C PHE A 166 -1.42 0.74 6.22
N LEU A 167 -2.21 0.53 5.18
CA LEU A 167 -3.09 -0.62 5.07
C LEU A 167 -2.28 -1.91 4.95
N LEU A 168 -1.29 -1.91 4.05
CA LEU A 168 -0.44 -3.04 3.72
C LEU A 168 1.04 -2.64 3.79
N HIS A 169 1.88 -3.54 4.30
CA HIS A 169 3.34 -3.50 4.21
C HIS A 169 3.82 -4.65 3.34
N VAL A 170 4.17 -4.35 2.11
CA VAL A 170 4.54 -5.32 1.07
C VAL A 170 6.05 -5.42 0.97
N ARG A 171 6.59 -6.63 1.08
CA ARG A 171 8.00 -6.91 0.82
C ARG A 171 8.20 -7.38 -0.62
N VAL A 172 9.08 -6.71 -1.33
CA VAL A 172 9.38 -6.99 -2.74
C VAL A 172 10.76 -7.61 -2.83
N GLY A 173 10.81 -8.86 -3.29
CA GLY A 173 12.04 -9.61 -3.52
C GLY A 173 12.57 -9.46 -4.95
N TYR A 174 13.77 -10.03 -5.18
CA TYR A 174 14.35 -10.11 -6.51
C TYR A 174 13.48 -10.97 -7.44
N PRO A 175 13.37 -10.60 -8.72
CA PRO A 175 12.64 -11.39 -9.69
C PRO A 175 13.34 -12.71 -9.99
N SER A 176 12.61 -13.67 -10.54
CA SER A 176 13.18 -14.92 -11.02
C SER A 176 14.06 -14.68 -12.26
N VAL A 177 14.96 -15.63 -12.56
CA VAL A 177 15.82 -15.58 -13.78
C VAL A 177 14.97 -15.38 -15.04
N GLU A 178 13.82 -16.02 -15.12
CA GLU A 178 12.92 -15.90 -16.28
C GLU A 178 12.33 -14.49 -16.36
N SER A 179 11.91 -13.92 -15.22
CA SER A 179 11.44 -12.52 -15.14
C SER A 179 12.55 -11.54 -15.51
N GLU A 180 13.79 -11.75 -15.08
CA GLU A 180 14.93 -10.91 -15.45
C GLU A 180 15.18 -10.92 -16.97
N ARG A 181 15.07 -12.08 -17.63
CA ARG A 181 15.15 -12.15 -19.10
C ARG A 181 14.07 -11.32 -19.77
N GLN A 182 12.84 -11.37 -19.26
CA GLN A 182 11.73 -10.59 -19.79
C GLN A 182 11.94 -9.08 -19.54
N ILE A 183 12.46 -8.68 -18.38
CA ILE A 183 12.81 -7.29 -18.04
C ILE A 183 13.88 -6.78 -19.03
N LEU A 184 14.92 -7.58 -19.27
CA LEU A 184 15.97 -7.21 -20.24
C LEU A 184 15.42 -7.07 -21.67
N ALA A 185 14.53 -7.97 -22.07
CA ALA A 185 13.87 -7.91 -23.39
C ALA A 185 12.98 -6.66 -23.50
N LEU A 186 12.26 -6.31 -22.44
CA LEU A 186 11.44 -5.09 -22.37
C LEU A 186 12.30 -3.84 -22.49
N ALA A 187 13.38 -3.75 -21.71
CA ALA A 187 14.30 -2.61 -21.74
C ALA A 187 14.92 -2.40 -23.14
N ARG A 188 15.28 -3.49 -23.84
CA ARG A 188 15.79 -3.42 -25.23
C ARG A 188 14.74 -2.89 -26.19
N ARG A 189 13.48 -3.31 -26.09
CA ARG A 189 12.38 -2.80 -26.91
C ARG A 189 12.11 -1.32 -26.64
N GLU A 190 12.14 -0.89 -25.39
CA GLU A 190 12.00 0.51 -24.98
C GLU A 190 13.12 1.37 -25.59
N ALA A 191 14.37 0.92 -25.47
CA ALA A 191 15.53 1.60 -26.07
C ALA A 191 15.46 1.69 -27.60
N ALA A 192 14.84 0.70 -28.27
CA ALA A 192 14.61 0.71 -29.71
C ALA A 192 13.37 1.53 -30.14
N GLY A 193 12.66 2.19 -29.21
CA GLY A 193 11.45 2.98 -29.52
C GLY A 193 10.23 2.14 -29.94
N GLN A 194 10.26 0.81 -29.71
CA GLN A 194 9.24 -0.12 -30.19
C GLN A 194 8.06 -0.32 -29.22
N VAL A 195 8.08 0.32 -28.04
CA VAL A 195 7.10 0.07 -26.96
C VAL A 195 5.88 1.01 -27.00
N SER A 196 5.93 2.06 -27.82
CA SER A 196 4.84 3.06 -27.88
C SER A 196 3.53 2.55 -28.47
N ALA A 197 3.51 1.42 -29.20
CA ALA A 197 2.31 0.92 -29.86
C ALA A 197 1.38 0.06 -28.97
N GLY A 198 1.92 -0.60 -27.94
CA GLY A 198 1.13 -1.43 -27.02
C GLY A 198 0.38 -0.62 -25.95
N VAL A 199 0.97 0.50 -25.53
CA VAL A 199 0.37 1.44 -24.55
C VAL A 199 -0.77 2.23 -25.21
N GLN A 200 -0.68 2.54 -26.50
CA GLN A 200 -1.73 3.27 -27.22
C GLN A 200 -3.02 2.47 -27.44
N GLN A 201 -2.98 1.13 -27.41
CA GLN A 201 -4.21 0.32 -27.49
C GLN A 201 -4.89 0.10 -26.13
N ALA A 202 -4.17 0.23 -25.01
CA ALA A 202 -4.76 0.21 -23.66
C ALA A 202 -5.39 1.56 -23.28
N ASN A 203 -5.05 2.65 -23.98
CA ASN A 203 -5.55 4.01 -23.72
C ASN A 203 -7.04 4.23 -24.07
N ASN A 204 -7.77 3.21 -24.51
CA ASN A 204 -9.22 3.34 -24.78
C ASN A 204 -10.13 2.98 -23.60
N SER A 205 -9.60 2.63 -22.46
CA SER A 205 -10.40 2.36 -21.25
C SER A 205 -9.60 2.60 -19.97
N ASN A 206 -9.27 3.87 -19.70
CA ASN A 206 -8.83 4.24 -18.35
C ASN A 206 -9.97 3.96 -17.38
N LEU A 207 -9.67 3.30 -16.27
CA LEU A 207 -10.64 3.11 -15.19
C LEU A 207 -11.05 4.48 -14.65
N SER A 208 -12.32 4.82 -14.76
CA SER A 208 -12.84 6.09 -14.27
C SER A 208 -12.98 6.10 -12.75
N VAL A 209 -12.98 7.30 -12.14
CA VAL A 209 -13.24 7.47 -10.71
C VAL A 209 -14.61 6.92 -10.32
N VAL A 210 -15.60 7.03 -11.20
CA VAL A 210 -16.96 6.51 -10.98
C VAL A 210 -16.94 4.98 -10.90
N GLU A 211 -16.28 4.31 -11.85
CA GLU A 211 -16.13 2.84 -11.85
C GLU A 211 -15.36 2.34 -10.61
N LEU A 212 -14.30 3.07 -10.20
CA LEU A 212 -13.58 2.76 -8.98
C LEU A 212 -14.48 2.82 -7.73
N ARG A 213 -15.30 3.87 -7.60
CA ARG A 213 -16.25 4.00 -6.48
C ARG A 213 -17.29 2.90 -6.47
N GLN A 214 -17.81 2.53 -7.64
CA GLN A 214 -18.74 1.40 -7.77
C GLN A 214 -18.07 0.07 -7.38
N ALA A 215 -16.83 -0.16 -7.82
CA ALA A 215 -16.07 -1.34 -7.45
C ALA A 215 -15.80 -1.40 -5.94
N ARG A 216 -15.43 -0.27 -5.30
CA ARG A 216 -15.28 -0.17 -3.84
C ARG A 216 -16.56 -0.52 -3.10
N GLN A 217 -17.73 -0.07 -3.60
CA GLN A 217 -19.01 -0.43 -3.01
C GLN A 217 -19.29 -1.93 -3.13
N GLN A 218 -19.05 -2.53 -4.30
CA GLN A 218 -19.19 -3.99 -4.47
C GLN A 218 -18.26 -4.79 -3.55
N VAL A 219 -17.04 -4.30 -3.32
CA VAL A 219 -16.09 -4.91 -2.37
C VAL A 219 -16.63 -4.85 -0.94
N LEU A 220 -17.21 -3.73 -0.52
CA LEU A 220 -17.81 -3.60 0.81
C LEU A 220 -19.03 -4.51 1.00
N ASP A 221 -19.82 -4.70 -0.05
CA ASP A 221 -21.04 -5.53 -0.03
C ASP A 221 -20.74 -7.04 -0.21
N LEU A 222 -19.48 -7.41 -0.52
CA LEU A 222 -19.09 -8.79 -0.74
C LEU A 222 -19.25 -9.62 0.55
N TYR A 223 -19.81 -10.81 0.43
CA TYR A 223 -20.15 -11.64 1.60
C TYR A 223 -18.90 -12.15 2.35
N LEU A 224 -18.89 -11.94 3.65
CA LEU A 224 -17.98 -12.57 4.62
C LEU A 224 -18.83 -13.36 5.62
N ALA A 225 -18.60 -14.67 5.71
CA ALA A 225 -19.32 -15.53 6.64
C ALA A 225 -18.94 -15.20 8.10
N GLU A 226 -19.90 -15.29 9.04
CA GLU A 226 -19.69 -14.96 10.46
C GLU A 226 -18.52 -15.75 11.09
N ASN A 227 -18.36 -17.01 10.71
CA ASN A 227 -17.26 -17.84 11.19
C ASN A 227 -15.89 -17.39 10.65
N LEU A 228 -15.83 -16.83 9.44
CA LEU A 228 -14.61 -16.24 8.88
C LEU A 228 -14.32 -14.86 9.49
N GLU A 229 -15.34 -14.09 9.82
CA GLU A 229 -15.19 -12.85 10.59
C GLU A 229 -14.58 -13.17 11.97
N GLU A 230 -15.11 -14.19 12.66
CA GLU A 230 -14.55 -14.63 13.93
C GLU A 230 -13.09 -15.12 13.77
N TYR A 231 -12.78 -15.89 12.72
CA TYR A 231 -11.41 -16.33 12.42
C TYR A 231 -10.44 -15.16 12.23
N LEU A 232 -10.84 -14.15 11.46
CA LEU A 232 -10.09 -12.92 11.25
C LEU A 232 -9.84 -12.21 12.59
N LEU A 233 -10.88 -12.07 13.43
CA LEU A 233 -10.75 -11.45 14.75
C LEU A 233 -9.82 -12.25 15.65
N GLN A 234 -9.92 -13.58 15.66
CA GLN A 234 -9.06 -14.46 16.47
C GLN A 234 -7.59 -14.35 16.05
N LEU A 235 -7.27 -14.23 14.75
CA LEU A 235 -5.91 -13.97 14.29
C LEU A 235 -5.34 -12.67 14.86
N VAL A 236 -6.12 -11.60 14.85
CA VAL A 236 -5.67 -10.30 15.42
C VAL A 236 -5.58 -10.37 16.94
N LEU A 237 -6.56 -10.98 17.62
CA LEU A 237 -6.56 -11.14 19.08
C LEU A 237 -5.39 -12.02 19.55
N ALA A 238 -5.03 -13.05 18.81
CA ALA A 238 -3.89 -13.91 19.10
C ALA A 238 -2.56 -13.13 19.14
N THR A 239 -2.44 -12.01 18.42
CA THR A 239 -1.28 -11.13 18.52
C THR A 239 -1.20 -10.39 19.86
N ARG A 240 -2.33 -10.21 20.56
CA ARG A 240 -2.41 -9.52 21.86
C ARG A 240 -2.44 -10.49 23.04
N HIS A 241 -3.05 -11.63 22.82
CA HIS A 241 -3.25 -12.69 23.82
C HIS A 241 -2.83 -14.04 23.24
N PRO A 242 -1.52 -14.31 23.06
CA PRO A 242 -1.02 -15.51 22.39
C PRO A 242 -1.13 -16.78 23.25
N GLN A 243 -1.37 -16.69 24.58
CA GLN A 243 -1.36 -17.81 25.52
C GLN A 243 -2.23 -19.02 25.08
N PRO A 244 -3.47 -18.82 24.56
CA PRO A 244 -4.30 -19.94 24.12
C PRO A 244 -3.70 -20.72 22.95
N TYR A 245 -2.76 -20.14 22.21
CA TYR A 245 -2.18 -20.69 21.00
C TYR A 245 -0.77 -21.26 21.19
N GLY A 246 -0.18 -21.12 22.39
CA GLY A 246 1.08 -21.72 22.77
C GLY A 246 1.88 -20.90 23.78
N GLU A 247 2.44 -21.58 24.78
CA GLU A 247 3.27 -20.96 25.80
C GLU A 247 4.56 -20.33 25.22
N ASP A 248 5.07 -20.89 24.13
CA ASP A 248 6.25 -20.42 23.41
C ASP A 248 6.02 -19.06 22.71
N LEU A 249 4.77 -18.70 22.43
CA LEU A 249 4.42 -17.39 21.90
C LEU A 249 4.25 -16.34 23.01
N GLN A 250 4.07 -16.79 24.25
CA GLN A 250 4.00 -15.91 25.41
C GLN A 250 5.37 -15.26 25.63
N GLY A 251 5.40 -13.93 25.67
CA GLY A 251 6.65 -13.17 25.79
C GLY A 251 7.40 -12.92 24.46
N ALA A 252 6.98 -13.57 23.36
CA ALA A 252 7.55 -13.25 22.05
C ALA A 252 7.00 -11.93 21.49
N ILE A 253 5.78 -11.57 21.84
CA ILE A 253 5.10 -10.36 21.37
C ILE A 253 5.09 -9.32 22.51
N LEU A 254 5.74 -8.18 22.26
CA LEU A 254 5.73 -7.04 23.18
C LEU A 254 4.46 -6.21 22.99
N TYR A 255 4.09 -5.93 21.73
CA TYR A 255 2.86 -5.26 21.38
C TYR A 255 2.19 -5.95 20.18
N GLY A 256 0.93 -6.29 20.33
CA GLY A 256 0.08 -6.85 19.28
C GLY A 256 -0.59 -5.79 18.42
N ALA A 257 -1.23 -6.22 17.35
CA ALA A 257 -1.85 -5.35 16.35
C ALA A 257 -3.08 -4.61 16.91
N SER A 258 -3.28 -3.37 16.46
CA SER A 258 -4.42 -2.51 16.82
C SER A 258 -5.74 -2.97 16.14
N PRO A 259 -6.92 -2.43 16.51
CA PRO A 259 -8.17 -2.70 15.78
C PRO A 259 -8.13 -2.31 14.30
N ARG A 260 -7.22 -1.43 13.89
CA ARG A 260 -6.99 -1.13 12.47
C ARG A 260 -6.57 -2.36 11.66
N ALA A 261 -5.90 -3.33 12.30
CA ALA A 261 -5.55 -4.58 11.65
C ALA A 261 -6.78 -5.42 11.28
N SER A 262 -7.79 -5.50 12.16
CA SER A 262 -9.04 -6.22 11.87
C SER A 262 -9.77 -5.58 10.69
N ILE A 263 -9.89 -4.24 10.69
CA ILE A 263 -10.49 -3.48 9.59
C ILE A 263 -9.71 -3.67 8.29
N ALA A 264 -8.37 -3.67 8.37
CA ALA A 264 -7.51 -3.86 7.21
C ALA A 264 -7.65 -5.28 6.63
N LEU A 265 -7.67 -6.32 7.47
CA LEU A 265 -7.85 -7.70 7.03
C LEU A 265 -9.22 -7.91 6.36
N ASP A 266 -10.31 -7.39 6.95
CA ASP A 266 -11.65 -7.48 6.37
C ASP A 266 -11.69 -6.84 4.98
N ARG A 267 -11.27 -5.57 4.88
CA ARG A 267 -11.30 -4.83 3.60
C ARG A 267 -10.41 -5.48 2.54
N CYS A 268 -9.20 -5.89 2.91
CA CYS A 268 -8.26 -6.49 1.98
C CYS A 268 -8.70 -7.88 1.53
N ALA A 269 -9.27 -8.70 2.42
CA ALA A 269 -9.78 -10.03 2.08
C ALA A 269 -10.96 -9.95 1.10
N ARG A 270 -11.90 -9.03 1.34
CA ARG A 270 -13.01 -8.76 0.41
C ARG A 270 -12.50 -8.26 -0.94
N ALA A 271 -11.57 -7.31 -0.95
CA ALA A 271 -10.97 -6.79 -2.18
C ALA A 271 -10.26 -7.90 -2.99
N ARG A 272 -9.53 -8.79 -2.30
CA ARG A 272 -8.87 -9.94 -2.94
C ARG A 272 -9.87 -10.93 -3.53
N ALA A 273 -10.91 -11.29 -2.78
CA ALA A 273 -11.96 -12.18 -3.26
C ALA A 273 -12.69 -11.58 -4.48
N TRP A 274 -12.99 -10.29 -4.45
CA TRP A 274 -13.62 -9.58 -5.55
C TRP A 274 -12.73 -9.56 -6.80
N LEU A 275 -11.42 -9.28 -6.67
CA LEU A 275 -10.45 -9.34 -7.77
C LEU A 275 -10.30 -10.74 -8.36
N ALA A 276 -10.53 -11.78 -7.56
CA ALA A 276 -10.56 -13.17 -8.00
C ALA A 276 -11.90 -13.57 -8.67
N GLY A 277 -12.85 -12.65 -8.80
CA GLY A 277 -14.16 -12.87 -9.42
C GLY A 277 -15.13 -13.67 -8.55
N ARG A 278 -14.90 -13.73 -7.24
CA ARG A 278 -15.77 -14.43 -6.27
C ARG A 278 -16.74 -13.46 -5.62
N ASP A 279 -17.84 -14.00 -5.11
CA ASP A 279 -18.89 -13.29 -4.38
C ASP A 279 -18.78 -13.46 -2.84
N HIS A 280 -17.76 -14.20 -2.38
CA HIS A 280 -17.50 -14.45 -0.97
C HIS A 280 -15.99 -14.56 -0.68
N VAL A 281 -15.63 -14.30 0.57
CA VAL A 281 -14.28 -14.44 1.11
C VAL A 281 -13.99 -15.89 1.45
N LEU A 282 -12.74 -16.35 1.25
CA LEU A 282 -12.24 -17.64 1.67
C LEU A 282 -11.17 -17.48 2.78
N PRO A 283 -10.91 -18.51 3.60
CA PRO A 283 -9.86 -18.49 4.62
C PRO A 283 -8.49 -18.08 4.05
N GLU A 284 -8.15 -18.55 2.85
CA GLU A 284 -6.89 -18.26 2.17
C GLU A 284 -6.72 -16.77 1.85
N ASP A 285 -7.83 -16.03 1.66
CA ASP A 285 -7.74 -14.57 1.44
C ASP A 285 -7.23 -13.87 2.68
N ILE A 286 -7.71 -14.28 3.85
CA ILE A 286 -7.28 -13.74 5.14
C ILE A 286 -5.84 -14.15 5.43
N GLN A 287 -5.49 -15.42 5.27
CA GLN A 287 -4.17 -15.97 5.58
C GLN A 287 -3.06 -15.33 4.74
N LEU A 288 -3.27 -15.20 3.43
CA LEU A 288 -2.29 -14.60 2.53
C LEU A 288 -2.05 -13.12 2.82
N LEU A 289 -3.10 -12.40 3.22
CA LEU A 289 -3.00 -10.97 3.51
C LEU A 289 -2.56 -10.67 4.95
N ALA A 290 -2.64 -11.65 5.85
CA ALA A 290 -2.23 -11.50 7.24
C ALA A 290 -0.77 -11.04 7.36
N PHE A 291 0.12 -11.53 6.49
CA PHE A 291 1.53 -11.10 6.48
C PHE A 291 1.65 -9.60 6.19
N ASP A 292 1.02 -9.14 5.13
CA ASP A 292 1.13 -7.75 4.69
C ASP A 292 0.38 -6.77 5.59
N VAL A 293 -0.67 -7.25 6.28
CA VAL A 293 -1.45 -6.45 7.24
C VAL A 293 -0.81 -6.41 8.62
N LEU A 294 -0.26 -7.51 9.12
CA LEU A 294 0.20 -7.61 10.51
C LEU A 294 1.67 -7.29 10.69
N ARG A 295 2.53 -7.55 9.69
CA ARG A 295 3.99 -7.47 9.79
C ARG A 295 4.50 -6.17 10.43
N HIS A 296 3.95 -5.04 10.06
CA HIS A 296 4.35 -3.71 10.53
C HIS A 296 3.59 -3.23 11.77
N ARG A 297 2.73 -4.09 12.33
CA ARG A 297 1.89 -3.81 13.50
C ARG A 297 2.28 -4.63 14.72
N LEU A 298 3.29 -5.51 14.56
CA LEU A 298 3.78 -6.37 15.63
C LEU A 298 5.13 -5.89 16.10
N ILE A 299 5.29 -5.76 17.40
CA ILE A 299 6.58 -5.49 18.03
C ILE A 299 6.96 -6.74 18.81
N LEU A 300 8.09 -7.34 18.43
CA LEU A 300 8.62 -8.52 19.08
C LEU A 300 9.46 -8.13 20.30
N SER A 301 9.63 -9.06 21.22
CA SER A 301 10.59 -8.89 22.31
C SER A 301 12.03 -9.12 21.81
N TYR A 302 12.98 -8.43 22.43
CA TYR A 302 14.41 -8.61 22.10
C TYR A 302 14.87 -10.07 22.24
N GLU A 303 14.30 -10.82 23.22
CA GLU A 303 14.60 -12.23 23.42
C GLU A 303 14.12 -13.08 22.23
N ALA A 304 12.92 -12.81 21.73
CA ALA A 304 12.37 -13.50 20.56
C ALA A 304 13.21 -13.22 19.31
N GLU A 305 13.58 -11.96 19.06
CA GLU A 305 14.44 -11.57 17.94
C GLU A 305 15.84 -12.20 18.03
N ALA A 306 16.43 -12.22 19.22
CA ALA A 306 17.73 -12.88 19.47
C ALA A 306 17.67 -14.39 19.20
N ASN A 307 16.50 -15.02 19.40
CA ASN A 307 16.26 -16.43 19.07
C ASN A 307 15.85 -16.67 17.61
N GLY A 308 15.97 -15.64 16.74
CA GLY A 308 15.69 -15.74 15.30
C GLY A 308 14.21 -15.68 14.93
N MET A 309 13.33 -15.25 15.86
CA MET A 309 11.94 -14.93 15.54
C MET A 309 11.89 -13.60 14.77
N ASN A 310 11.07 -13.55 13.73
CA ASN A 310 10.70 -12.32 13.05
C ASN A 310 9.18 -12.25 12.87
N ALA A 311 8.66 -11.10 12.46
CA ALA A 311 7.23 -10.91 12.33
C ALA A 311 6.57 -11.93 11.39
N ASP A 312 7.19 -12.25 10.25
CA ASP A 312 6.63 -13.21 9.28
C ASP A 312 6.59 -14.63 9.85
N ARG A 313 7.62 -15.05 10.57
CA ARG A 313 7.63 -16.35 11.25
C ARG A 313 6.57 -16.41 12.34
N LEU A 314 6.43 -15.36 13.14
CA LEU A 314 5.38 -15.28 14.15
C LEU A 314 3.97 -15.36 13.52
N ILE A 315 3.73 -14.61 12.44
CA ILE A 315 2.44 -14.65 11.72
C ILE A 315 2.17 -16.06 11.19
N SER A 316 3.18 -16.75 10.64
CA SER A 316 3.06 -18.14 10.19
C SER A 316 2.62 -19.07 11.32
N GLU A 317 3.23 -18.92 12.51
CA GLU A 317 2.86 -19.72 13.69
C GLU A 317 1.43 -19.44 14.15
N LEU A 318 1.00 -18.18 14.15
CA LEU A 318 -0.37 -17.79 14.49
C LEU A 318 -1.38 -18.39 13.50
N ILE A 319 -1.12 -18.29 12.19
CA ILE A 319 -1.99 -18.88 11.15
C ILE A 319 -2.10 -20.39 11.31
N ALA A 320 -1.00 -21.07 11.67
CA ALA A 320 -0.99 -22.52 11.85
C ALA A 320 -1.75 -23.00 13.11
N ARG A 321 -1.86 -22.14 14.15
CA ARG A 321 -2.43 -22.51 15.45
C ARG A 321 -3.83 -21.98 15.69
N VAL A 322 -4.20 -20.86 15.07
CA VAL A 322 -5.58 -20.36 15.16
C VAL A 322 -6.48 -21.25 14.30
N PRO A 323 -7.52 -21.89 14.89
CA PRO A 323 -8.38 -22.79 14.15
C PRO A 323 -9.07 -22.11 12.98
N VAL A 324 -9.00 -22.72 11.80
CA VAL A 324 -9.78 -22.33 10.64
C VAL A 324 -11.19 -22.92 10.79
N PRO A 325 -12.26 -22.14 10.58
CA PRO A 325 -13.65 -22.61 10.76
C PRO A 325 -14.08 -23.60 9.68
#